data_495bbdf1da1f667551342824ea9d9743
#
_entry.id   495bbdf1da1f667551342824ea9d9743
#
_cell.length_a   1.000
_cell.length_b   1.000
_cell.length_c   1.000
_cell.angle_alpha   90.00
_cell.angle_beta   90.00
_cell.angle_gamma   90.00
#
_symmetry.space_group_name_H-M   'P 1'
#
loop_
_entity.id
_entity.type
_entity.pdbx_description
1 polymer ?
#
loop_
_entity_poly.entity_id
_entity_poly.type
_entity_poly.pdbx_seq_one_letter_code
_entity_poly.pdbx_strand_id
1 'polypeptide(L)'
;MKPLLAIGLGNPLMGDDGVGCAVAVRLACDPRLPESAEVICGGSDLLRYAGEMEGRDRVLVIDAIQADTEPGSVEIFERPGCRLDDGQLDGQQDHVHHLSPVQAIRLLETLKSVHCTLVGISVLSVEAGTGLSPAVAARMPAILDTVLQELGRSPDNRRPL
;
A
#
# COMPACT_ATOMS: atom_id res chain seq x y z
N MET A 1 -9.20 16.67 -9.89
CA MET A 1 -8.62 15.40 -9.44
C MET A 1 -7.11 15.59 -9.35
N LYS A 2 -6.49 15.22 -8.24
CA LYS A 2 -5.03 15.30 -8.10
C LYS A 2 -4.35 14.15 -8.86
N PRO A 3 -3.19 14.34 -9.49
CA PRO A 3 -2.57 13.30 -10.32
C PRO A 3 -2.04 12.11 -9.51
N LEU A 4 -1.67 12.33 -8.25
CA LEU A 4 -1.13 11.28 -7.38
C LEU A 4 -2.18 10.85 -6.35
N LEU A 5 -2.27 9.55 -6.10
CA LEU A 5 -3.14 8.98 -5.08
C LEU A 5 -2.37 7.98 -4.24
N ALA A 6 -2.45 8.11 -2.92
CA ALA A 6 -1.97 7.10 -1.98
C ALA A 6 -3.17 6.46 -1.25
N ILE A 7 -3.27 5.15 -1.28
CA ILE A 7 -4.32 4.39 -0.59
C ILE A 7 -3.66 3.46 0.42
N GLY A 8 -3.94 3.66 1.70
CA GLY A 8 -3.52 2.76 2.75
C GLY A 8 -4.57 1.68 3.01
N LEU A 9 -4.17 0.42 2.93
CA LEU A 9 -5.03 -0.73 3.17
C LEU A 9 -4.77 -1.37 4.54
N GLY A 10 -5.66 -2.25 4.91
CA GLY A 10 -5.59 -3.10 6.09
C GLY A 10 -6.69 -2.86 7.11
N ASN A 11 -6.77 -3.77 8.07
CA ASN A 11 -7.77 -3.72 9.15
C ASN A 11 -7.13 -3.28 10.47
N PRO A 12 -7.44 -2.07 10.99
CA PRO A 12 -6.86 -1.57 12.25
C PRO A 12 -7.21 -2.42 13.49
N LEU A 13 -8.18 -3.33 13.39
CA LEU A 13 -8.55 -4.24 14.47
C LEU A 13 -7.73 -5.54 14.45
N MET A 14 -6.84 -5.69 13.50
CA MET A 14 -5.98 -6.86 13.30
C MET A 14 -4.50 -6.51 13.46
N GLY A 15 -4.17 -5.68 14.46
CA GLY A 15 -2.78 -5.34 14.79
C GLY A 15 -2.02 -4.71 13.61
N ASP A 16 -0.92 -5.31 13.23
CA ASP A 16 -0.04 -4.81 12.16
C ASP A 16 -0.65 -4.87 10.76
N ASP A 17 -1.73 -5.62 10.55
CA ASP A 17 -2.51 -5.56 9.29
C ASP A 17 -3.01 -4.13 9.00
N GLY A 18 -3.28 -3.35 10.04
CA GLY A 18 -3.71 -1.96 9.93
C GLY A 18 -2.62 -0.96 9.57
N VAL A 19 -1.39 -1.39 9.27
CA VAL A 19 -0.25 -0.48 9.05
C VAL A 19 -0.46 0.45 7.86
N GLY A 20 -1.02 -0.02 6.76
CA GLY A 20 -1.28 0.84 5.59
C GLY A 20 -2.27 1.96 5.91
N CYS A 21 -3.37 1.67 6.62
CA CYS A 21 -4.29 2.68 7.11
C CYS A 21 -3.62 3.66 8.10
N ALA A 22 -2.77 3.14 8.99
CA ALA A 22 -2.03 3.97 9.95
C ALA A 22 -1.05 4.93 9.25
N VAL A 23 -0.40 4.49 8.18
CA VAL A 23 0.44 5.34 7.31
C VAL A 23 -0.40 6.40 6.62
N ALA A 24 -1.53 6.02 5.99
CA ALA A 24 -2.40 6.95 5.29
C ALA A 24 -2.89 8.08 6.19
N VAL A 25 -3.33 7.76 7.41
CA VAL A 25 -3.78 8.76 8.40
C VAL A 25 -2.68 9.75 8.75
N ARG A 26 -1.44 9.27 8.98
CA ARG A 26 -0.30 10.15 9.29
C ARG A 26 0.15 10.96 8.09
N LEU A 27 0.18 10.33 6.92
CA LEU A 27 0.56 10.97 5.66
C LEU A 27 -0.36 12.13 5.30
N ALA A 28 -1.67 11.98 5.53
CA ALA A 28 -2.66 13.04 5.28
C ALA A 28 -2.43 14.30 6.13
N CYS A 29 -1.75 14.17 7.28
CA CYS A 29 -1.40 15.27 8.17
C CYS A 29 0.07 15.72 8.03
N ASP A 30 0.86 15.08 7.17
CA ASP A 30 2.28 15.41 7.02
C ASP A 30 2.46 16.66 6.16
N PRO A 31 3.14 17.72 6.66
CA PRO A 31 3.34 18.96 5.91
C PRO A 31 4.20 18.78 4.64
N ARG A 32 4.89 17.67 4.51
CA ARG A 32 5.71 17.32 3.34
C ARG A 32 4.89 16.64 2.23
N LEU A 33 3.61 16.34 2.48
CA LEU A 33 2.75 15.74 1.46
C LEU A 33 2.64 16.67 0.25
N PRO A 34 2.98 16.21 -0.98
CA PRO A 34 2.84 17.05 -2.17
C PRO A 34 1.39 17.53 -2.36
N GLU A 35 1.21 18.79 -2.74
CA GLU A 35 -0.12 19.32 -3.06
C GLU A 35 -0.83 18.55 -4.18
N SER A 36 -0.05 17.93 -5.07
CA SER A 36 -0.52 17.06 -6.15
C SER A 36 -1.00 15.69 -5.69
N ALA A 37 -0.79 15.32 -4.42
CA ALA A 37 -1.18 14.03 -3.89
C ALA A 37 -2.48 14.09 -3.08
N GLU A 38 -3.28 13.06 -3.21
CA GLU A 38 -4.45 12.75 -2.39
C GLU A 38 -4.18 11.49 -1.58
N VAL A 39 -4.74 11.41 -0.38
CA VAL A 39 -4.54 10.26 0.50
C VAL A 39 -5.88 9.72 0.96
N ILE A 40 -6.05 8.41 0.88
CA ILE A 40 -7.25 7.68 1.32
C ILE A 40 -6.84 6.58 2.31
N CYS A 41 -7.54 6.47 3.43
CA CYS A 41 -7.52 5.26 4.26
C CYS A 41 -8.59 4.31 3.71
N GLY A 42 -8.15 3.27 2.99
CA GLY A 42 -9.00 2.44 2.14
C GLY A 42 -9.64 1.24 2.85
N GLY A 43 -9.22 0.92 4.07
CA GLY A 43 -9.68 -0.30 4.74
C GLY A 43 -9.20 -1.57 4.01
N SER A 44 -10.05 -2.59 3.91
CA SER A 44 -9.64 -3.91 3.42
C SER A 44 -10.04 -4.21 1.97
N ASP A 45 -10.65 -3.26 1.25
CA ASP A 45 -11.18 -3.51 -0.09
C ASP A 45 -10.74 -2.41 -1.09
N LEU A 46 -9.68 -2.71 -1.84
CA LEU A 46 -9.11 -1.80 -2.83
C LEU A 46 -10.08 -1.52 -4.00
N LEU A 47 -10.89 -2.51 -4.39
CA LEU A 47 -11.76 -2.36 -5.56
C LEU A 47 -12.84 -1.29 -5.39
N ARG A 48 -13.19 -0.95 -4.15
CA ARG A 48 -14.12 0.15 -3.86
C ARG A 48 -13.65 1.50 -4.39
N TYR A 49 -12.34 1.64 -4.58
CA TYR A 49 -11.68 2.89 -5.02
C TYR A 49 -11.29 2.89 -6.49
N ALA A 50 -11.81 1.94 -7.27
CA ALA A 50 -11.52 1.84 -8.71
C ALA A 50 -11.82 3.15 -9.47
N GLY A 51 -12.89 3.86 -9.08
CA GLY A 51 -13.26 5.15 -9.66
C GLY A 51 -12.28 6.27 -9.29
N GLU A 52 -11.81 6.31 -8.05
CA GLU A 52 -10.84 7.27 -7.54
C GLU A 52 -9.44 7.05 -8.13
N MET A 53 -9.12 5.81 -8.49
CA MET A 53 -7.83 5.43 -9.09
C MET A 53 -7.76 5.74 -10.58
N GLU A 54 -8.89 5.69 -11.27
CA GLU A 54 -8.96 5.92 -12.71
C GLU A 54 -8.56 7.35 -13.08
N GLY A 55 -7.70 7.50 -14.09
CA GLY A 55 -7.24 8.81 -14.56
C GLY A 55 -6.18 9.48 -13.69
N ARG A 56 -5.64 8.77 -12.69
CA ARG A 56 -4.45 9.22 -11.95
C ARG A 56 -3.18 8.89 -12.72
N ASP A 57 -2.18 9.74 -12.62
CA ASP A 57 -0.86 9.49 -13.21
C ASP A 57 -0.15 8.34 -12.47
N ARG A 58 -0.40 8.24 -11.16
CA ARG A 58 0.17 7.20 -10.31
C ARG A 58 -0.67 6.94 -9.08
N VAL A 59 -0.79 5.67 -8.72
CA VAL A 59 -1.44 5.21 -7.49
C VAL A 59 -0.44 4.42 -6.65
N LEU A 60 -0.21 4.85 -5.41
CA LEU A 60 0.51 4.08 -4.40
C LEU A 60 -0.50 3.32 -3.54
N VAL A 61 -0.39 2.01 -3.51
CA VAL A 61 -1.13 1.15 -2.59
C VAL A 61 -0.19 0.77 -1.45
N ILE A 62 -0.53 1.09 -0.21
CA ILE A 62 0.28 0.86 0.98
C ILE A 62 -0.40 -0.21 1.81
N ASP A 63 0.29 -1.32 2.04
CA ASP A 63 -0.30 -2.48 2.71
C ASP A 63 0.72 -3.28 3.51
N ALA A 64 0.24 -4.09 4.45
CA ALA A 64 1.04 -5.08 5.14
C ALA A 64 1.39 -6.23 4.19
N ILE A 65 2.62 -6.71 4.27
CA ILE A 65 3.07 -7.93 3.58
C ILE A 65 3.73 -8.88 4.57
N GLN A 66 3.59 -10.18 4.34
CA GLN A 66 4.38 -11.17 5.05
C GLN A 66 5.65 -11.46 4.25
N ALA A 67 6.78 -11.04 4.77
CA ALA A 67 8.08 -11.25 4.15
C ALA A 67 9.11 -11.69 5.21
N ASP A 68 10.12 -12.43 4.78
CA ASP A 68 11.25 -12.85 5.64
C ASP A 68 12.23 -11.69 5.89
N THR A 69 11.69 -10.52 6.23
CA THR A 69 12.45 -9.32 6.53
C THR A 69 12.04 -8.77 7.90
N GLU A 70 12.82 -7.83 8.44
CA GLU A 70 12.50 -7.24 9.73
C GLU A 70 11.15 -6.50 9.69
N PRO A 71 10.32 -6.61 10.74
CA PRO A 71 9.06 -5.88 10.84
C PRO A 71 9.24 -4.38 10.64
N GLY A 72 8.38 -3.77 9.83
CA GLY A 72 8.46 -2.38 9.45
C GLY A 72 9.47 -2.06 8.33
N SER A 73 10.12 -3.08 7.75
CA SER A 73 10.87 -2.91 6.50
C SER A 73 9.90 -2.62 5.35
N VAL A 74 10.34 -1.80 4.40
CA VAL A 74 9.52 -1.39 3.26
C VAL A 74 10.09 -1.97 1.97
N GLU A 75 9.23 -2.61 1.19
CA GLU A 75 9.52 -3.10 -0.15
C GLU A 75 8.63 -2.40 -1.17
N ILE A 76 9.21 -2.04 -2.32
CA ILE A 76 8.50 -1.32 -3.38
C ILE A 76 8.36 -2.22 -4.60
N PHE A 77 7.13 -2.44 -5.01
CA PHE A 77 6.79 -3.25 -6.19
C PHE A 77 6.11 -2.36 -7.23
N GLU A 78 6.83 -2.10 -8.31
CA GLU A 78 6.29 -1.39 -9.47
C GLU A 78 5.43 -2.33 -10.31
N ARG A 79 4.19 -1.93 -10.61
CA ARG A 79 3.22 -2.73 -11.38
C ARG A 79 3.10 -4.18 -10.88
N PRO A 80 2.76 -4.39 -9.61
CA PRO A 80 2.78 -5.71 -8.99
C PRO A 80 1.80 -6.69 -9.67
N GLY A 81 0.70 -6.21 -10.22
CA GLY A 81 -0.26 -7.02 -10.94
C GLY A 81 0.31 -7.72 -12.18
N CYS A 82 1.38 -7.19 -12.79
CA CYS A 82 2.04 -7.77 -13.96
C CYS A 82 3.23 -8.67 -13.61
N ARG A 83 3.75 -8.61 -12.38
CA ARG A 83 5.06 -9.18 -12.02
C ARG A 83 5.03 -10.22 -10.90
N LEU A 84 4.05 -10.13 -10.00
CA LEU A 84 3.98 -11.00 -8.84
C LEU A 84 3.00 -12.14 -9.09
N ASP A 85 3.42 -13.34 -8.72
CA ASP A 85 2.52 -14.49 -8.63
C ASP A 85 1.66 -14.37 -7.37
N ASP A 86 0.44 -14.88 -7.41
CA ASP A 86 -0.56 -14.74 -6.35
C ASP A 86 -0.11 -15.30 -4.98
N GLY A 87 0.92 -16.13 -4.95
CA GLY A 87 1.45 -16.72 -3.73
C GLY A 87 2.66 -16.02 -3.11
N GLN A 88 3.22 -14.98 -3.73
CA GLN A 88 4.47 -14.37 -3.27
C GLN A 88 4.31 -13.37 -2.11
N LEU A 89 3.13 -12.79 -1.95
CA LEU A 89 2.86 -11.78 -0.90
C LEU A 89 1.67 -12.12 -0.01
N ASP A 90 0.88 -13.12 -0.38
CA ASP A 90 -0.24 -13.59 0.44
C ASP A 90 0.26 -14.69 1.39
N GLY A 91 0.60 -14.30 2.59
CA GLY A 91 0.62 -15.26 3.70
C GLY A 91 -0.77 -15.89 3.80
N GLN A 92 -0.82 -17.22 3.73
CA GLN A 92 -2.03 -18.05 3.79
C GLN A 92 -3.11 -17.45 4.71
N GLN A 93 -4.03 -16.70 4.15
CA GLN A 93 -5.29 -16.42 4.80
C GLN A 93 -6.38 -16.90 3.86
N ASP A 94 -7.13 -17.89 4.33
CA ASP A 94 -8.36 -18.41 3.73
C ASP A 94 -9.43 -17.31 3.67
N HIS A 95 -9.24 -16.32 2.79
CA HIS A 95 -10.27 -15.35 2.47
C HIS A 95 -11.03 -15.81 1.23
N VAL A 96 -11.95 -16.71 1.45
CA VAL A 96 -12.77 -17.37 0.41
C VAL A 96 -13.59 -16.37 -0.43
N HIS A 97 -13.60 -15.07 -0.10
CA HIS A 97 -14.48 -14.08 -0.74
C HIS A 97 -13.85 -12.70 -1.02
N HIS A 98 -12.57 -12.50 -0.78
CA HIS A 98 -11.93 -11.21 -1.07
C HIS A 98 -10.67 -11.42 -1.92
N LEU A 99 -10.52 -10.60 -2.96
CA LEU A 99 -9.28 -10.56 -3.74
C LEU A 99 -8.15 -10.03 -2.86
N SER A 100 -6.97 -10.64 -2.96
CA SER A 100 -5.78 -10.07 -2.36
C SER A 100 -5.47 -8.69 -2.99
N PRO A 101 -4.73 -7.82 -2.30
CA PRO A 101 -4.31 -6.53 -2.86
C PRO A 101 -3.63 -6.67 -4.23
N VAL A 102 -2.78 -7.68 -4.41
CA VAL A 102 -2.10 -7.94 -5.69
C VAL A 102 -3.09 -8.36 -6.78
N GLN A 103 -4.05 -9.23 -6.47
CA GLN A 103 -5.10 -9.64 -7.40
C GLN A 103 -6.00 -8.46 -7.79
N ALA A 104 -6.38 -7.63 -6.81
CA ALA A 104 -7.15 -6.42 -7.04
C ALA A 104 -6.39 -5.41 -7.94
N ILE A 105 -5.10 -5.18 -7.66
CA ILE A 105 -4.23 -4.34 -8.50
C ILE A 105 -4.14 -4.89 -9.92
N ARG A 106 -3.93 -6.19 -10.08
CA ARG A 106 -3.87 -6.84 -11.41
C ARG A 106 -5.15 -6.61 -12.22
N LEU A 107 -6.29 -6.75 -11.57
CA LEU A 107 -7.58 -6.49 -12.20
C LEU A 107 -7.71 -5.03 -12.63
N LEU A 108 -7.36 -4.09 -11.76
CA LEU A 108 -7.41 -2.65 -12.03
C LEU A 108 -6.43 -2.22 -13.12
N GLU A 109 -5.20 -2.72 -13.10
CA GLU A 109 -4.20 -2.46 -14.15
C GLU A 109 -4.66 -2.97 -15.51
N THR A 110 -5.37 -4.11 -15.54
CA THR A 110 -5.88 -4.71 -16.78
C THR A 110 -7.12 -4.00 -17.31
N LEU A 111 -8.09 -3.72 -16.45
CA LEU A 111 -9.41 -3.21 -16.87
C LEU A 111 -9.47 -1.68 -16.98
N LYS A 112 -8.66 -0.97 -16.20
CA LYS A 112 -8.76 0.49 -16.04
C LYS A 112 -7.50 1.24 -16.46
N SER A 113 -6.48 0.54 -16.92
CA SER A 113 -5.18 1.14 -17.27
C SER A 113 -4.57 2.00 -16.14
N VAL A 114 -4.82 1.61 -14.91
CA VAL A 114 -4.26 2.28 -13.72
C VAL A 114 -2.80 1.84 -13.52
N HIS A 115 -1.92 2.77 -13.20
CA HIS A 115 -0.53 2.46 -12.85
C HIS A 115 -0.37 2.40 -11.33
N CYS A 116 -0.23 1.20 -10.79
CA CYS A 116 -0.05 0.98 -9.35
C CYS A 116 1.40 0.73 -8.98
N THR A 117 1.78 1.23 -7.82
CA THR A 117 2.98 0.85 -7.08
C THR A 117 2.52 0.32 -5.73
N LEU A 118 2.89 -0.90 -5.38
CA LEU A 118 2.64 -1.44 -4.04
C LEU A 118 3.82 -1.08 -3.12
N VAL A 119 3.50 -0.44 -2.02
CA VAL A 119 4.41 -0.18 -0.89
C VAL A 119 4.10 -1.22 0.17
N GLY A 120 4.82 -2.32 0.15
CA GLY A 120 4.67 -3.42 1.11
C GLY A 120 5.44 -3.14 2.39
N ILE A 121 4.77 -3.23 3.53
CA ILE A 121 5.37 -3.07 4.86
C ILE A 121 5.41 -4.43 5.52
N SER A 122 6.60 -4.93 5.81
CA SER A 122 6.78 -6.26 6.41
C SER A 122 6.18 -6.31 7.82
N VAL A 123 5.40 -7.37 8.08
CA VAL A 123 4.85 -7.69 9.39
C VAL A 123 5.13 -9.15 9.71
N LEU A 124 5.31 -9.48 11.01
CA LEU A 124 5.57 -10.87 11.43
C LEU A 124 4.29 -11.69 11.51
N SER A 125 3.25 -11.09 12.05
CA SER A 125 1.97 -11.75 12.26
C SER A 125 0.83 -10.77 12.22
N VAL A 126 -0.34 -11.27 11.88
CA VAL A 126 -1.59 -10.52 11.92
C VAL A 126 -2.46 -11.17 13.00
N GLU A 127 -2.59 -10.49 14.13
CA GLU A 127 -3.36 -10.97 15.27
C GLU A 127 -4.44 -9.96 15.63
N ALA A 128 -5.57 -10.45 16.13
CA ALA A 128 -6.63 -9.59 16.61
C ALA A 128 -6.11 -8.68 17.75
N GLY A 129 -6.32 -7.39 17.58
CA GLY A 129 -5.85 -6.38 18.52
C GLY A 129 -5.84 -4.99 17.89
N THR A 130 -5.81 -3.96 18.72
CA THR A 130 -5.75 -2.57 18.27
C THR A 130 -4.33 -2.04 18.36
N GLY A 131 -3.94 -1.28 17.34
CA GLY A 131 -2.64 -0.64 17.26
C GLY A 131 -1.54 -1.53 16.69
N LEU A 132 -0.46 -0.88 16.28
CA LEU A 132 0.70 -1.53 15.70
C LEU A 132 1.60 -2.13 16.77
N SER A 133 2.28 -3.22 16.45
CA SER A 133 3.34 -3.75 17.29
C SER A 133 4.44 -2.69 17.53
N PRO A 134 5.16 -2.77 18.67
CA PRO A 134 6.25 -1.84 18.94
C PRO A 134 7.31 -1.79 17.85
N ALA A 135 7.59 -2.93 17.21
CA ALA A 135 8.58 -3.03 16.14
C ALA A 135 8.15 -2.22 14.89
N VAL A 136 6.91 -2.39 14.44
CA VAL A 136 6.37 -1.65 13.30
C VAL A 136 6.17 -0.17 13.66
N ALA A 137 5.64 0.13 14.84
CA ALA A 137 5.43 1.49 15.31
C ALA A 137 6.74 2.31 15.37
N ALA A 138 7.85 1.70 15.81
CA ALA A 138 9.16 2.34 15.86
C ALA A 138 9.70 2.70 14.46
N ARG A 139 9.28 1.98 13.42
CA ARG A 139 9.69 2.22 12.02
C ARG A 139 8.82 3.24 11.29
N MET A 140 7.72 3.70 11.90
CA MET A 140 6.76 4.60 11.24
C MET A 140 7.39 5.86 10.62
N PRO A 141 8.35 6.56 11.25
CA PRO A 141 9.01 7.70 10.61
C PRO A 141 9.72 7.32 9.31
N ALA A 142 10.47 6.22 9.30
CA ALA A 142 11.18 5.73 8.11
C ALA A 142 10.21 5.26 7.02
N ILE A 143 9.09 4.64 7.40
CA ILE A 143 8.02 4.23 6.47
C ILE A 143 7.44 5.47 5.78
N LEU A 144 7.11 6.51 6.55
CA LEU A 144 6.58 7.77 6.01
C LEU A 144 7.58 8.44 5.07
N ASP A 145 8.87 8.47 5.43
CA ASP A 145 9.92 9.02 4.56
C ASP A 145 9.99 8.29 3.22
N THR A 146 9.90 6.96 3.24
CA THR A 146 9.91 6.15 2.02
C THR A 146 8.68 6.44 1.15
N VAL A 147 7.49 6.50 1.74
CA VAL A 147 6.25 6.79 1.00
C VAL A 147 6.29 8.19 0.38
N LEU A 148 6.77 9.19 1.13
CA LEU A 148 6.93 10.56 0.62
C LEU A 148 7.95 10.64 -0.52
N GLN A 149 9.05 9.91 -0.42
CA GLN A 149 10.03 9.80 -1.51
C GLN A 149 9.40 9.18 -2.76
N GLU A 150 8.61 8.12 -2.61
CA GLU A 150 7.91 7.50 -3.73
C GLU A 150 6.86 8.44 -4.33
N LEU A 151 6.12 9.21 -3.55
CA LEU A 151 5.20 10.22 -4.06
C LEU A 151 5.92 11.35 -4.82
N GLY A 152 7.12 11.73 -4.38
CA GLY A 152 7.93 12.78 -5.01
C GLY A 152 8.68 12.33 -6.28
N ARG A 153 8.69 11.02 -6.60
CA ARG A 153 9.37 10.52 -7.80
C ARG A 153 8.59 10.91 -9.06
N SER A 154 9.32 11.46 -10.02
CA SER A 154 8.74 11.72 -11.35
C SER A 154 8.37 10.40 -12.04
N PRO A 155 7.23 10.34 -12.76
CA PRO A 155 6.86 9.18 -13.56
C PRO A 155 7.89 8.79 -14.62
N ASP A 156 8.78 9.70 -14.97
CA ASP A 156 9.85 9.48 -15.96
C ASP A 156 11.09 8.77 -15.38
N ASN A 157 11.22 8.71 -14.04
CA ASN A 157 12.37 8.10 -13.37
C ASN A 157 12.01 6.71 -12.81
N ARG A 158 11.46 5.86 -13.68
CA ARG A 158 11.11 4.47 -13.35
C ARG A 158 12.39 3.69 -13.03
N ARG A 159 12.34 2.84 -12.00
CA ARG A 159 13.43 1.88 -11.79
C ARG A 159 13.58 1.05 -13.06
N PRO A 160 14.80 0.89 -13.61
CA PRO A 160 14.99 0.01 -14.75
C PRO A 160 14.48 -1.40 -14.40
N LEU A 161 13.93 -2.07 -15.41
CA LEU A 161 13.39 -3.43 -15.37
C LEU A 161 14.45 -4.45 -14.96
#